data_3328bdb4ae2d264b3ea3aa13d32d487d
#
_entry.id   3328bdb4ae2d264b3ea3aa13d32d487d
#
_cell.length_a   1.000
_cell.length_b   1.000
_cell.length_c   1.000
_cell.angle_alpha   90.00
_cell.angle_beta   90.00
_cell.angle_gamma   90.00
#
_symmetry.space_group_name_H-M   'P 1'
#
loop_
_entity.id
_entity.type
_entity.pdbx_description
1 polymer ?
#
loop_
_entity_poly.entity_id
_entity_poly.type
_entity_poly.pdbx_seq_one_letter_code
_entity_poly.pdbx_strand_id
1 'polypeptide(L)'
;MKKLAVYLSIVCSLLIVSLTLFSKTVQAETSKKVDVITEIKIQNSKGEELATGLGRYDTFRLNAKFALEGKNVKAGDTTEVTIDGPIDIKSQDFEINDTITGKKIADAKVDAKTGKIVLTFTKFVEEKNDVSGSFFFYAGVNKDKFPNDGEVPFKLSV
;
A
#
# COMPACT_ATOMS: atom_id res chain seq x y z
N MET A 1 -47.15 -28.15 -35.21
CA MET A 1 -46.76 -26.80 -34.87
C MET A 1 -46.99 -26.42 -33.39
N LYS A 2 -48.13 -26.70 -32.77
CA LYS A 2 -48.39 -26.34 -31.34
C LYS A 2 -47.45 -27.04 -30.33
N LYS A 3 -47.03 -28.30 -30.58
CA LYS A 3 -46.14 -29.05 -29.69
C LYS A 3 -44.70 -28.51 -29.71
N LEU A 4 -44.23 -28.02 -30.86
CA LEU A 4 -42.87 -27.43 -31.00
C LEU A 4 -42.73 -26.10 -30.23
N ALA A 5 -43.78 -25.29 -30.23
CA ALA A 5 -43.79 -24.01 -29.49
C ALA A 5 -43.75 -24.22 -27.97
N VAL A 6 -44.37 -25.28 -27.45
CA VAL A 6 -44.34 -25.62 -26.01
C VAL A 6 -42.97 -26.07 -25.58
N TYR A 7 -42.27 -26.90 -26.36
CA TYR A 7 -40.89 -27.31 -26.06
C TYR A 7 -39.91 -26.15 -26.10
N LEU A 8 -40.06 -25.22 -27.05
CA LEU A 8 -39.22 -24.03 -27.15
C LEU A 8 -39.40 -23.10 -25.94
N SER A 9 -40.63 -22.95 -25.46
CA SER A 9 -40.96 -22.17 -24.26
C SER A 9 -40.32 -22.77 -22.97
N ILE A 10 -40.35 -24.09 -22.83
CA ILE A 10 -39.80 -24.80 -21.67
C ILE A 10 -38.25 -24.71 -21.66
N VAL A 11 -37.62 -24.82 -22.83
CA VAL A 11 -36.16 -24.68 -22.96
C VAL A 11 -35.67 -23.24 -22.64
N CYS A 12 -36.41 -22.21 -23.11
CA CYS A 12 -36.09 -20.82 -22.76
C CYS A 12 -36.26 -20.52 -21.27
N SER A 13 -37.29 -21.07 -20.62
CA SER A 13 -37.51 -20.86 -19.16
C SER A 13 -36.42 -21.55 -18.31
N LEU A 14 -35.93 -22.73 -18.72
CA LEU A 14 -34.83 -23.43 -18.05
C LEU A 14 -33.48 -22.69 -18.23
N LEU A 15 -33.23 -22.07 -19.39
CA LEU A 15 -32.05 -21.26 -19.64
C LEU A 15 -32.02 -19.97 -18.79
N ILE A 16 -33.15 -19.33 -18.58
CA ILE A 16 -33.27 -18.12 -17.76
C ILE A 16 -33.01 -18.45 -16.27
N VAL A 17 -33.51 -19.58 -15.77
CA VAL A 17 -33.31 -20.02 -14.38
C VAL A 17 -31.82 -20.38 -14.12
N SER A 18 -31.11 -20.92 -15.10
CA SER A 18 -29.69 -21.25 -14.94
C SER A 18 -28.78 -20.02 -14.93
N LEU A 19 -29.17 -18.90 -15.57
CA LEU A 19 -28.38 -17.66 -15.56
C LEU A 19 -28.47 -16.90 -14.22
N THR A 20 -29.53 -17.09 -13.44
CA THR A 20 -29.72 -16.40 -12.15
C THR A 20 -28.95 -17.04 -11.00
N LEU A 21 -28.51 -18.30 -11.14
CA LEU A 21 -27.80 -19.03 -10.07
C LEU A 21 -26.29 -18.73 -10.01
N PHE A 22 -25.72 -18.01 -10.97
CA PHE A 22 -24.30 -17.65 -11.01
C PHE A 22 -24.00 -16.19 -10.66
N SER A 23 -24.99 -15.41 -10.24
CA SER A 23 -24.73 -14.11 -9.63
C SER A 23 -24.15 -14.32 -8.23
N LYS A 24 -22.89 -14.80 -8.14
CA LYS A 24 -22.09 -14.51 -6.96
C LYS A 24 -22.01 -13.00 -6.91
N THR A 25 -22.73 -12.39 -6.01
CA THR A 25 -22.44 -11.02 -5.57
C THR A 25 -21.01 -11.02 -5.08
N VAL A 26 -20.08 -10.60 -5.93
CA VAL A 26 -18.77 -10.16 -5.49
C VAL A 26 -19.07 -8.92 -4.66
N GLN A 27 -19.26 -9.12 -3.37
CA GLN A 27 -19.21 -8.04 -2.42
C GLN A 27 -17.78 -7.50 -2.54
N ALA A 28 -17.62 -6.35 -3.17
CA ALA A 28 -16.40 -5.61 -3.10
C ALA A 28 -16.18 -5.32 -1.61
N GLU A 29 -15.23 -6.05 -0.99
CA GLU A 29 -14.82 -5.73 0.37
C GLU A 29 -14.37 -4.29 0.35
N THR A 30 -15.00 -3.45 1.15
CA THR A 30 -14.67 -2.03 1.24
C THR A 30 -13.29 -1.94 1.87
N SER A 31 -12.28 -1.60 1.06
CA SER A 31 -10.93 -1.35 1.56
C SER A 31 -10.96 -0.21 2.57
N LYS A 32 -10.24 -0.35 3.66
CA LYS A 32 -10.12 0.65 4.72
C LYS A 32 -8.68 1.08 4.91
N LYS A 33 -8.48 2.31 5.39
CA LYS A 33 -7.17 2.73 5.92
C LYS A 33 -6.99 2.11 7.30
N VAL A 34 -5.83 1.48 7.54
CA VAL A 34 -5.48 0.83 8.80
C VAL A 34 -4.22 1.48 9.36
N ASP A 35 -4.22 1.69 10.67
CA ASP A 35 -3.08 2.19 11.42
C ASP A 35 -2.22 1.01 11.88
N VAL A 36 -1.16 0.72 11.14
CA VAL A 36 -0.26 -0.41 11.36
C VAL A 36 1.21 -0.02 11.37
N ILE A 37 1.53 1.24 11.09
CA ILE A 37 2.91 1.75 11.15
C ILE A 37 3.29 1.93 12.62
N THR A 38 4.33 1.22 13.05
CA THR A 38 4.77 1.20 14.45
C THR A 38 5.96 2.09 14.71
N GLU A 39 6.75 2.37 13.69
CA GLU A 39 7.95 3.21 13.80
C GLU A 39 8.26 3.83 12.44
N ILE A 40 8.76 5.06 12.46
CA ILE A 40 9.29 5.75 11.28
C ILE A 40 10.58 6.48 11.68
N LYS A 41 11.65 6.28 10.89
CA LYS A 41 12.97 6.87 11.14
C LYS A 41 13.63 7.36 9.88
N ILE A 42 14.35 8.47 10.00
CA ILE A 42 15.26 8.94 8.95
C ILE A 42 16.64 8.35 9.19
N GLN A 43 17.22 7.82 8.13
CA GLN A 43 18.51 7.16 8.15
C GLN A 43 19.38 7.67 6.98
N ASN A 44 20.70 7.59 7.15
CA ASN A 44 21.61 7.79 6.04
C ASN A 44 21.53 6.63 5.03
N SER A 45 22.28 6.69 3.95
CA SER A 45 22.30 5.64 2.92
C SER A 45 22.76 4.27 3.42
N LYS A 46 23.48 4.21 4.55
CA LYS A 46 23.95 2.98 5.19
C LYS A 46 22.93 2.41 6.18
N GLY A 47 21.87 3.17 6.51
CA GLY A 47 20.82 2.74 7.44
C GLY A 47 21.07 3.13 8.89
N GLU A 48 22.03 4.00 9.13
CA GLU A 48 22.28 4.57 10.46
C GLU A 48 21.34 5.75 10.68
N GLU A 49 20.79 5.87 11.86
CA GLU A 49 19.87 6.96 12.20
C GLU A 49 20.63 8.31 12.15
N LEU A 50 20.00 9.31 11.54
CA LEU A 50 20.56 10.65 11.51
C LEU A 50 20.35 11.30 12.87
N ALA A 51 21.47 11.60 13.54
CA ALA A 51 21.47 12.24 14.86
C ALA A 51 21.17 13.74 14.81
N THR A 52 21.33 14.36 13.64
CA THR A 52 21.08 15.79 13.39
C THR A 52 20.05 15.93 12.26
N GLY A 53 19.40 17.08 12.18
CA GLY A 53 18.44 17.38 11.11
C GLY A 53 19.03 17.28 9.70
N LEU A 54 18.18 17.34 8.70
CA LEU A 54 18.56 17.29 7.28
C LEU A 54 19.18 18.61 6.83
N GLY A 55 20.35 18.55 6.20
CA GLY A 55 20.93 19.65 5.46
C GLY A 55 20.46 19.67 4.00
N ARG A 56 20.60 20.82 3.33
CA ARG A 56 20.16 21.05 1.95
C ARG A 56 20.67 20.04 0.92
N TYR A 57 21.82 19.44 1.15
CA TYR A 57 22.47 18.52 0.21
C TYR A 57 22.28 17.06 0.57
N ASP A 58 21.55 16.78 1.65
CA ASP A 58 21.42 15.43 2.16
C ASP A 58 20.52 14.58 1.26
N THR A 59 21.00 13.35 1.06
CA THR A 59 20.20 12.23 0.57
C THR A 59 20.04 11.27 1.72
N PHE A 60 18.84 10.84 1.95
CA PHE A 60 18.50 9.97 3.08
C PHE A 60 17.55 8.88 2.67
N ARG A 61 17.38 7.91 3.52
CA ARG A 61 16.29 6.97 3.43
C ARG A 61 15.35 7.13 4.61
N LEU A 62 14.08 6.98 4.34
CA LEU A 62 13.07 6.87 5.37
C LEU A 62 12.77 5.38 5.55
N ASN A 63 12.95 4.89 6.78
CA ASN A 63 12.64 3.52 7.16
C ASN A 63 11.36 3.51 8.00
N ALA A 64 10.40 2.68 7.61
CA ALA A 64 9.16 2.48 8.35
C ALA A 64 8.99 1.02 8.73
N LYS A 65 8.52 0.76 9.95
CA LYS A 65 8.12 -0.57 10.41
C LYS A 65 6.62 -0.66 10.52
N PHE A 66 6.08 -1.83 10.26
CA PHE A 66 4.66 -2.12 10.43
C PHE A 66 4.46 -3.45 11.16
N ALA A 67 3.33 -3.56 11.86
CA ALA A 67 2.88 -4.80 12.48
C ALA A 67 1.36 -4.92 12.35
N LEU A 68 0.90 -6.08 11.91
CA LEU A 68 -0.52 -6.36 11.65
C LEU A 68 -1.19 -7.13 12.78
N GLU A 69 -0.42 -7.58 13.78
CA GLU A 69 -0.94 -8.34 14.92
C GLU A 69 -2.09 -7.60 15.60
N GLY A 70 -3.21 -8.28 15.77
CA GLY A 70 -4.42 -7.73 16.41
C GLY A 70 -5.18 -6.67 15.60
N LYS A 71 -4.76 -6.33 14.38
CA LYS A 71 -5.35 -5.24 13.56
C LYS A 71 -6.43 -5.67 12.59
N ASN A 72 -6.66 -6.98 12.41
CA ASN A 72 -7.65 -7.54 11.47
C ASN A 72 -7.58 -6.90 10.07
N VAL A 73 -6.36 -6.89 9.51
CA VAL A 73 -6.08 -6.34 8.17
C VAL A 73 -6.47 -7.35 7.11
N LYS A 74 -7.08 -6.88 6.03
CA LYS A 74 -7.52 -7.69 4.90
C LYS A 74 -6.85 -7.28 3.59
N ALA A 75 -7.01 -8.12 2.59
CA ALA A 75 -6.62 -7.79 1.22
C ALA A 75 -7.33 -6.52 0.76
N GLY A 76 -6.58 -5.60 0.14
CA GLY A 76 -7.09 -4.31 -0.30
C GLY A 76 -7.08 -3.21 0.77
N ASP A 77 -6.93 -3.52 2.06
CA ASP A 77 -6.72 -2.52 3.09
C ASP A 77 -5.41 -1.75 2.85
N THR A 78 -5.38 -0.50 3.27
CA THR A 78 -4.24 0.37 2.99
C THR A 78 -3.68 1.00 4.25
N THR A 79 -2.38 1.30 4.23
CA THR A 79 -1.74 2.24 5.16
C THR A 79 -0.90 3.22 4.39
N GLU A 80 -0.59 4.36 4.95
CA GLU A 80 0.20 5.38 4.26
C GLU A 80 1.27 5.99 5.15
N VAL A 81 2.36 6.41 4.51
CA VAL A 81 3.40 7.24 5.09
C VAL A 81 3.53 8.48 4.24
N THR A 82 3.55 9.64 4.88
CA THR A 82 3.70 10.93 4.20
C THR A 82 4.91 11.67 4.76
N ILE A 83 5.74 12.22 3.87
CA ILE A 83 6.77 13.19 4.20
C ILE A 83 6.38 14.53 3.58
N ASP A 84 6.07 15.49 4.44
CA ASP A 84 5.72 16.85 4.05
C ASP A 84 6.92 17.77 4.24
N GLY A 85 7.18 18.64 3.25
CA GLY A 85 8.32 19.55 3.25
C GLY A 85 8.96 19.71 1.88
N PRO A 86 10.12 20.39 1.81
CA PRO A 86 10.88 20.55 0.56
C PRO A 86 11.69 19.27 0.26
N ILE A 87 11.00 18.14 0.13
CA ILE A 87 11.58 16.81 -0.06
C ILE A 87 11.10 16.22 -1.39
N ASP A 88 12.02 15.55 -2.09
CA ASP A 88 11.73 14.75 -3.27
C ASP A 88 11.92 13.27 -2.96
N ILE A 89 10.88 12.46 -3.15
CA ILE A 89 11.02 11.01 -3.09
C ILE A 89 11.72 10.53 -4.34
N LYS A 90 12.77 9.74 -4.18
CA LYS A 90 13.60 9.20 -5.27
C LYS A 90 13.26 7.75 -5.61
N SER A 91 12.50 7.07 -4.77
CA SER A 91 12.04 5.70 -5.04
C SER A 91 10.86 5.67 -6.01
N GLN A 92 10.76 4.57 -6.75
CA GLN A 92 9.60 4.21 -7.55
C GLN A 92 8.70 3.26 -6.74
N ASP A 93 7.56 2.85 -7.33
CA ASP A 93 6.71 1.80 -6.78
C ASP A 93 7.52 0.53 -6.50
N PHE A 94 7.21 -0.15 -5.41
CA PHE A 94 7.91 -1.37 -5.00
C PHE A 94 6.97 -2.36 -4.32
N GLU A 95 7.45 -3.59 -4.14
CA GLU A 95 6.72 -4.64 -3.45
C GLU A 95 7.38 -4.94 -2.09
N ILE A 96 6.55 -5.29 -1.12
CA ILE A 96 7.01 -5.80 0.18
C ILE A 96 6.71 -7.29 0.21
N ASN A 97 7.75 -8.09 0.33
CA ASN A 97 7.66 -9.55 0.31
C ASN A 97 8.06 -10.14 1.65
N ASP A 98 7.39 -11.21 2.04
CA ASP A 98 7.76 -12.03 3.18
C ASP A 98 9.14 -12.67 2.93
N THR A 99 10.06 -12.47 3.85
CA THR A 99 11.46 -12.91 3.70
C THR A 99 11.62 -14.43 3.75
N ILE A 100 10.66 -15.14 4.34
CA ILE A 100 10.70 -16.60 4.51
C ILE A 100 10.06 -17.28 3.31
N THR A 101 8.88 -16.83 2.90
CA THR A 101 8.09 -17.50 1.85
C THR A 101 8.23 -16.85 0.48
N GLY A 102 8.76 -15.63 0.40
CA GLY A 102 8.81 -14.82 -0.82
C GLY A 102 7.44 -14.30 -1.29
N LYS A 103 6.36 -14.59 -0.57
CA LYS A 103 5.02 -14.12 -0.92
C LYS A 103 4.90 -12.62 -0.69
N LYS A 104 4.18 -11.95 -1.57
CA LYS A 104 3.94 -10.52 -1.48
C LYS A 104 2.98 -10.20 -0.33
N ILE A 105 3.43 -9.33 0.58
CA ILE A 105 2.66 -8.78 1.70
C ILE A 105 1.84 -7.57 1.23
N ALA A 106 2.49 -6.64 0.52
CA ALA A 106 1.87 -5.40 0.07
C ALA A 106 2.51 -4.87 -1.21
N ASP A 107 1.74 -4.09 -1.96
CA ASP A 107 2.21 -3.21 -3.03
C ASP A 107 2.35 -1.79 -2.49
N ALA A 108 3.50 -1.17 -2.72
CA ALA A 108 3.77 0.21 -2.35
C ALA A 108 3.69 1.12 -3.57
N LYS A 109 2.75 2.07 -3.54
CA LYS A 109 2.59 3.12 -4.55
C LYS A 109 3.21 4.42 -4.06
N VAL A 110 4.10 5.00 -4.86
CA VAL A 110 4.85 6.22 -4.54
C VAL A 110 4.28 7.40 -5.31
N ASP A 111 3.75 8.37 -4.61
CA ASP A 111 3.41 9.68 -5.17
C ASP A 111 4.49 10.70 -4.78
N ALA A 112 5.49 10.84 -5.65
CA ALA A 112 6.59 11.77 -5.43
C ALA A 112 6.16 13.25 -5.40
N LYS A 113 4.99 13.60 -5.95
CA LYS A 113 4.49 14.99 -5.95
C LYS A 113 3.93 15.39 -4.60
N THR A 114 3.24 14.48 -3.95
CA THR A 114 2.61 14.71 -2.65
C THR A 114 3.44 14.22 -1.46
N GLY A 115 4.57 13.57 -1.72
CA GLY A 115 5.41 13.00 -0.66
C GLY A 115 4.77 11.79 0.04
N LYS A 116 3.83 11.10 -0.64
CA LYS A 116 3.02 10.03 -0.06
C LYS A 116 3.43 8.66 -0.61
N ILE A 117 3.47 7.67 0.29
CA ILE A 117 3.59 6.25 -0.06
C ILE A 117 2.40 5.52 0.54
N VAL A 118 1.66 4.83 -0.31
CA VAL A 118 0.50 4.03 0.07
C VAL A 118 0.84 2.57 -0.09
N LEU A 119 0.73 1.80 0.99
CA LEU A 119 0.80 0.35 0.97
C LEU A 119 -0.61 -0.20 0.80
N THR A 120 -0.79 -1.14 -0.14
CA THR A 120 -2.01 -1.91 -0.31
C THR A 120 -1.71 -3.36 0.02
N PHE A 121 -2.35 -3.90 1.04
CA PHE A 121 -2.10 -5.26 1.52
C PHE A 121 -2.71 -6.30 0.59
N THR A 122 -2.00 -7.42 0.42
CA THR A 122 -2.45 -8.56 -0.39
C THR A 122 -3.19 -9.58 0.47
N LYS A 123 -3.74 -10.61 -0.17
CA LYS A 123 -4.41 -11.72 0.53
C LYS A 123 -3.49 -12.50 1.49
N PHE A 124 -2.19 -12.39 1.35
CA PHE A 124 -1.22 -13.04 2.23
C PHE A 124 -1.40 -12.66 3.71
N VAL A 125 -1.82 -11.42 3.99
CA VAL A 125 -2.03 -10.95 5.37
C VAL A 125 -3.21 -11.62 6.07
N GLU A 126 -4.11 -12.26 5.33
CA GLU A 126 -5.23 -13.04 5.89
C GLU A 126 -4.83 -14.49 6.21
N GLU A 127 -3.72 -14.96 5.62
CA GLU A 127 -3.17 -16.31 5.85
C GLU A 127 -2.32 -16.39 7.12
N LYS A 128 -1.94 -15.24 7.70
CA LYS A 128 -1.02 -15.11 8.82
C LYS A 128 -1.51 -14.08 9.83
N ASN A 129 -1.42 -14.39 11.11
CA ASN A 129 -1.90 -13.51 12.20
C ASN A 129 -0.84 -12.54 12.74
N ASP A 130 0.44 -12.76 12.41
CA ASP A 130 1.60 -12.09 13.01
C ASP A 130 2.52 -11.46 11.95
N VAL A 131 1.93 -10.95 10.86
CA VAL A 131 2.71 -10.31 9.80
C VAL A 131 3.28 -8.99 10.31
N SER A 132 4.59 -8.87 10.26
CA SER A 132 5.31 -7.63 10.55
C SER A 132 6.47 -7.48 9.58
N GLY A 133 6.95 -6.27 9.42
CA GLY A 133 8.06 -6.00 8.52
C GLY A 133 8.53 -4.56 8.56
N SER A 134 9.49 -4.29 7.69
CA SER A 134 9.96 -2.93 7.45
C SER A 134 10.15 -2.70 5.96
N PHE A 135 10.04 -1.47 5.57
CA PHE A 135 10.37 -1.01 4.23
C PHE A 135 11.10 0.32 4.31
N PHE A 136 11.82 0.65 3.28
CA PHE A 136 12.46 1.95 3.19
C PHE A 136 12.36 2.51 1.77
N PHE A 137 12.46 3.81 1.67
CA PHE A 137 12.54 4.51 0.40
C PHE A 137 13.54 5.66 0.50
N TYR A 138 14.14 5.99 -0.64
CA TYR A 138 15.10 7.07 -0.72
C TYR A 138 14.41 8.38 -1.03
N ALA A 139 14.92 9.43 -0.39
CA ALA A 139 14.49 10.81 -0.57
C ALA A 139 15.69 11.75 -0.51
N GLY A 140 15.49 12.95 -0.97
CA GLY A 140 16.49 14.01 -0.89
C GLY A 140 15.83 15.37 -0.80
N VAL A 141 16.59 16.37 -0.38
CA VAL A 141 16.09 17.73 -0.29
C VAL A 141 15.89 18.31 -1.69
N ASN A 142 14.73 18.91 -1.91
CA ASN A 142 14.43 19.68 -3.11
C ASN A 142 15.06 21.07 -3.02
N LYS A 143 16.13 21.28 -3.78
CA LYS A 143 16.95 22.50 -3.73
C LYS A 143 16.22 23.73 -4.28
N ASP A 144 15.24 23.53 -5.14
CA ASP A 144 14.44 24.64 -5.69
C ASP A 144 13.42 25.14 -4.66
N LYS A 145 12.86 24.23 -3.86
CA LYS A 145 11.96 24.56 -2.77
C LYS A 145 12.69 25.03 -1.51
N PHE A 146 13.97 24.67 -1.33
CA PHE A 146 14.82 25.06 -0.21
C PHE A 146 16.19 25.56 -0.73
N PRO A 147 16.23 26.81 -1.24
CA PRO A 147 17.42 27.33 -1.92
C PRO A 147 18.56 27.77 -0.97
N ASN A 148 18.25 28.02 0.29
CA ASN A 148 19.21 28.51 1.29
C ASN A 148 19.84 27.36 2.08
N ASP A 149 21.02 27.57 2.64
CA ASP A 149 21.61 26.65 3.60
C ASP A 149 20.88 26.71 4.94
N GLY A 150 20.87 25.60 5.65
CA GLY A 150 20.22 25.49 6.96
C GLY A 150 19.58 24.13 7.17
N GLU A 151 18.93 23.99 8.30
CA GLU A 151 18.16 22.80 8.63
C GLU A 151 16.84 22.79 7.85
N VAL A 152 16.56 21.69 7.14
CA VAL A 152 15.40 21.54 6.28
C VAL A 152 14.17 21.19 7.12
N PRO A 153 13.12 22.01 7.07
CA PRO A 153 11.89 21.70 7.79
C PRO A 153 11.12 20.56 7.08
N PHE A 154 10.74 19.54 7.81
CA PHE A 154 9.87 18.48 7.30
C PHE A 154 9.01 17.90 8.42
N LYS A 155 7.91 17.24 8.03
CA LYS A 155 7.01 16.53 8.93
C LYS A 155 6.74 15.12 8.39
N LEU A 156 6.79 14.13 9.27
CA LEU A 156 6.39 12.76 8.99
C LEU A 156 5.00 12.51 9.57
N SER A 157 4.15 11.81 8.83
CA SER A 157 2.84 11.36 9.28
C SER A 157 2.49 9.97 8.74
N VAL A 158 1.66 9.24 9.46
CA VAL A 158 1.16 7.89 9.18
C VAL A 158 -0.35 7.84 9.31
#